data_f1e71562dba2ec742c92b2ea6d4870fb
#
_entry.id   f1e71562dba2ec742c92b2ea6d4870fb
#
_cell.length_a   1.000
_cell.length_b   1.000
_cell.length_c   1.000
_cell.angle_alpha   90.00
_cell.angle_beta   90.00
_cell.angle_gamma   90.00
#
_symmetry.space_group_name_H-M   'P 1'
#
loop_
_entity.id
_entity.type
_entity.pdbx_description
1 polymer ?
#
loop_
_entity_poly.entity_id
_entity_poly.type
_entity_poly.pdbx_seq_one_letter_code
_entity_poly.pdbx_strand_id
1 'polypeptide(L)'
;MEKIPFNESEIEVIKEVEARGAITRFYNRPITEKENMRLLYTEDHPMWIPAGRASNLNFAPGVIPDNVARAFVFDGSGFDNTKGGGKDMFGIPWVYVPVAGGSMEDPAYGHPLEDANDWEEVIKFPNIDEWDWAGSREINKEFLSTKDKWVLSYMLNGAWFERLISFMGFENAAMALIDEDQQDALKALFAKTTKLYMDIVDKYAEYFPEVDALNVHDDWGSQKSPFFSQDAAMEMIVPYMKQLTDHIKSKGFIADMHSCGHNFSRIEAYIAGGWESWTPQPMNDTEKLFQEYGDKIIITVDLKLPLDMTDEQQRDAAKKFVETHCIPGKKLKVTVDTHLAAFEKELYKQSRLAYLSF
;
A
#
# COMPACT_ATOMS: atom_id res chain seq x y z
N MET A 1 -24.32 -1.09 12.44
CA MET A 1 -24.67 -0.52 11.10
C MET A 1 -26.15 -0.77 10.81
N GLU A 2 -26.89 0.18 10.21
CA GLU A 2 -28.26 -0.06 9.75
C GLU A 2 -28.24 -1.06 8.59
N LYS A 3 -29.05 -2.14 8.69
CA LYS A 3 -29.09 -3.17 7.65
C LYS A 3 -29.96 -2.69 6.49
N ILE A 4 -29.33 -2.21 5.42
CA ILE A 4 -30.01 -1.84 4.16
C ILE A 4 -30.26 -3.13 3.36
N PRO A 5 -31.52 -3.53 3.07
CA PRO A 5 -31.80 -4.70 2.27
C PRO A 5 -31.20 -4.60 0.87
N PHE A 6 -30.77 -5.74 0.31
CA PHE A 6 -30.25 -5.79 -1.05
C PHE A 6 -31.38 -5.53 -2.07
N ASN A 7 -31.07 -4.75 -3.11
CA ASN A 7 -31.95 -4.49 -4.25
C ASN A 7 -31.22 -4.84 -5.56
N GLU A 8 -31.91 -5.51 -6.48
CA GLU A 8 -31.32 -5.91 -7.78
C GLU A 8 -30.82 -4.71 -8.61
N SER A 9 -31.34 -3.49 -8.40
CA SER A 9 -30.82 -2.29 -9.04
C SER A 9 -29.39 -1.93 -8.62
N GLU A 10 -28.88 -2.45 -7.49
CA GLU A 10 -27.53 -2.21 -7.01
C GLU A 10 -26.46 -2.78 -7.95
N ILE A 11 -26.81 -3.75 -8.82
CA ILE A 11 -25.90 -4.35 -9.80
C ILE A 11 -26.05 -3.76 -11.21
N GLU A 12 -26.84 -2.71 -11.37
CA GLU A 12 -26.95 -1.97 -12.63
C GLU A 12 -25.71 -1.09 -12.83
N VAL A 13 -25.07 -1.22 -14.00
CA VAL A 13 -23.94 -0.38 -14.37
C VAL A 13 -24.46 0.98 -14.84
N ILE A 14 -24.13 2.03 -14.10
CA ILE A 14 -24.50 3.43 -14.44
C ILE A 14 -23.45 4.12 -15.31
N LYS A 15 -22.18 3.67 -15.23
CA LYS A 15 -21.07 4.19 -16.01
C LYS A 15 -19.96 3.14 -16.12
N GLU A 16 -19.32 3.09 -17.28
CA GLU A 16 -18.11 2.30 -17.51
C GLU A 16 -17.00 3.19 -18.08
N VAL A 17 -15.78 3.00 -17.64
CA VAL A 17 -14.59 3.73 -18.10
C VAL A 17 -13.48 2.73 -18.35
N GLU A 18 -12.97 2.71 -19.58
CA GLU A 18 -11.79 1.93 -19.95
C GLU A 18 -10.56 2.84 -19.94
N ALA A 19 -9.51 2.43 -19.23
CA ALA A 19 -8.24 3.15 -19.18
C ALA A 19 -7.09 2.17 -18.96
N ARG A 20 -6.05 2.28 -19.77
CA ARG A 20 -4.82 1.47 -19.66
C ARG A 20 -5.10 -0.05 -19.63
N GLY A 21 -6.04 -0.49 -20.48
CA GLY A 21 -6.42 -1.91 -20.58
C GLY A 21 -7.18 -2.46 -19.38
N ALA A 22 -7.73 -1.62 -18.53
CA ALA A 22 -8.60 -2.02 -17.43
C ALA A 22 -9.95 -1.32 -17.52
N ILE A 23 -11.00 -2.04 -17.14
CA ILE A 23 -12.39 -1.56 -17.16
C ILE A 23 -12.81 -1.25 -15.73
N THR A 24 -13.26 0.00 -15.50
CA THR A 24 -13.83 0.43 -14.23
C THR A 24 -15.33 0.61 -14.39
N ARG A 25 -16.12 -0.13 -13.63
CA ARG A 25 -17.59 -0.05 -13.62
C ARG A 25 -18.09 0.65 -12.37
N PHE A 26 -19.02 1.56 -12.57
CA PHE A 26 -19.73 2.27 -11.50
C PHE A 26 -21.15 1.74 -11.42
N TYR A 27 -21.59 1.43 -10.23
CA TYR A 27 -22.87 0.78 -9.96
C TYR A 27 -23.78 1.67 -9.11
N ASN A 28 -25.08 1.36 -9.11
CA ASN A 28 -26.08 2.05 -8.30
C ASN A 28 -26.12 1.49 -6.86
N ARG A 29 -24.99 1.60 -6.16
CA ARG A 29 -24.81 1.05 -4.81
C ARG A 29 -25.45 1.93 -3.73
N PRO A 30 -25.88 1.37 -2.58
CA PRO A 30 -26.59 2.11 -1.53
C PRO A 30 -25.70 3.08 -0.75
N ILE A 31 -24.39 2.84 -0.74
CA ILE A 31 -23.37 3.74 -0.21
C ILE A 31 -22.21 3.84 -1.19
N THR A 32 -21.35 4.82 -1.00
CA THR A 32 -20.15 5.00 -1.85
C THR A 32 -19.10 3.93 -1.59
N GLU A 33 -18.18 3.74 -2.56
CA GLU A 33 -17.01 2.87 -2.37
C GLU A 33 -16.16 3.34 -1.17
N LYS A 34 -16.02 4.65 -0.99
CA LYS A 34 -15.31 5.25 0.13
C LYS A 34 -15.94 4.84 1.47
N GLU A 35 -17.26 4.94 1.58
CA GLU A 35 -17.98 4.52 2.78
C GLU A 35 -17.83 3.02 3.04
N ASN A 36 -17.94 2.18 2.00
CA ASN A 36 -17.73 0.75 2.15
C ASN A 36 -16.30 0.39 2.58
N MET A 37 -15.29 1.06 2.03
CA MET A 37 -13.91 0.91 2.47
C MET A 37 -13.72 1.36 3.92
N ARG A 38 -14.37 2.45 4.33
CA ARG A 38 -14.34 2.88 5.74
C ARG A 38 -14.90 1.80 6.66
N LEU A 39 -16.06 1.22 6.32
CA LEU A 39 -16.66 0.13 7.10
C LEU A 39 -15.71 -1.08 7.22
N LEU A 40 -14.97 -1.42 6.15
CA LEU A 40 -13.98 -2.49 6.19
C LEU A 40 -12.96 -2.30 7.32
N TYR A 41 -12.52 -1.06 7.58
CA TYR A 41 -11.52 -0.77 8.61
C TYR A 41 -12.13 -0.52 9.99
N THR A 42 -13.33 0.06 10.08
CA THR A 42 -13.91 0.54 11.35
C THR A 42 -14.99 -0.36 11.96
N GLU A 43 -15.62 -1.23 11.17
CA GLU A 43 -16.70 -2.11 11.61
C GLU A 43 -16.28 -3.59 11.53
N ASP A 44 -17.12 -4.49 12.01
CA ASP A 44 -16.86 -5.93 11.97
C ASP A 44 -16.76 -6.47 10.52
N HIS A 45 -17.49 -5.86 9.60
CA HIS A 45 -17.44 -6.17 8.17
C HIS A 45 -17.89 -4.98 7.31
N PRO A 46 -17.48 -4.91 6.02
CA PRO A 46 -18.05 -3.96 5.05
C PRO A 46 -19.46 -4.38 4.62
N MET A 47 -20.13 -3.56 3.82
CA MET A 47 -21.41 -3.95 3.21
C MET A 47 -21.26 -4.99 2.09
N TRP A 48 -20.12 -4.97 1.38
CA TRP A 48 -19.71 -5.96 0.36
C TRP A 48 -18.19 -6.09 0.36
N ILE A 49 -17.68 -7.18 -0.17
CA ILE A 49 -16.22 -7.35 -0.36
C ILE A 49 -15.71 -6.28 -1.33
N PRO A 50 -14.79 -5.38 -0.92
CA PRO A 50 -14.21 -4.41 -1.83
C PRO A 50 -13.40 -5.11 -2.92
N ALA A 51 -13.70 -4.78 -4.17
CA ALA A 51 -13.05 -5.35 -5.34
C ALA A 51 -12.81 -4.30 -6.43
N GLY A 52 -11.75 -4.50 -7.20
CA GLY A 52 -11.48 -3.73 -8.39
C GLY A 52 -10.94 -2.32 -8.15
N ARG A 53 -10.81 -1.58 -9.26
CA ARG A 53 -10.17 -0.25 -9.29
C ARG A 53 -11.11 0.91 -8.99
N ALA A 54 -12.42 0.65 -8.91
CA ALA A 54 -13.41 1.71 -8.66
C ALA A 54 -13.28 2.31 -7.26
N SER A 55 -12.84 1.50 -6.30
CA SER A 55 -12.82 1.87 -4.88
C SER A 55 -11.77 2.90 -4.51
N ASN A 56 -10.60 2.91 -5.18
CA ASN A 56 -9.46 3.72 -4.77
C ASN A 56 -9.16 4.88 -5.72
N LEU A 57 -8.72 5.99 -5.14
CA LEU A 57 -7.91 7.01 -5.79
C LEU A 57 -6.49 6.89 -5.23
N ASN A 58 -5.55 6.52 -6.08
CA ASN A 58 -4.13 6.48 -5.71
C ASN A 58 -3.57 7.90 -5.71
N PHE A 59 -2.84 8.24 -4.66
CA PHE A 59 -2.20 9.53 -4.50
C PHE A 59 -0.72 9.36 -4.12
N ALA A 60 0.16 10.05 -4.80
CA ALA A 60 1.58 10.14 -4.49
C ALA A 60 2.06 11.52 -4.94
N PRO A 61 2.10 12.52 -4.04
CA PRO A 61 2.36 13.91 -4.41
C PRO A 61 3.82 14.14 -4.80
N GLY A 62 4.03 14.90 -5.86
CA GLY A 62 5.36 15.26 -6.36
C GLY A 62 6.17 16.17 -5.42
N VAL A 63 5.58 16.70 -4.35
CA VAL A 63 6.27 17.47 -3.33
C VAL A 63 7.26 16.60 -2.51
N ILE A 64 7.03 15.30 -2.43
CA ILE A 64 7.96 14.37 -1.81
C ILE A 64 9.00 13.97 -2.87
N PRO A 65 10.28 14.33 -2.69
CA PRO A 65 11.31 14.10 -3.72
C PRO A 65 11.46 12.64 -4.15
N ASP A 66 11.24 11.70 -3.24
CA ASP A 66 11.28 10.27 -3.54
C ASP A 66 10.27 9.85 -4.61
N ASN A 67 9.07 10.44 -4.60
CA ASN A 67 8.05 10.11 -5.61
C ASN A 67 8.50 10.52 -7.01
N VAL A 68 9.16 11.66 -7.15
CA VAL A 68 9.74 12.11 -8.42
C VAL A 68 10.95 11.27 -8.79
N ALA A 69 11.89 11.08 -7.86
CA ALA A 69 13.11 10.31 -8.09
C ALA A 69 12.79 8.87 -8.52
N ARG A 70 11.84 8.23 -7.86
CA ARG A 70 11.43 6.83 -8.14
C ARG A 70 10.41 6.69 -9.29
N ALA A 71 10.05 7.78 -9.99
CA ALA A 71 9.07 7.77 -11.10
C ALA A 71 7.67 7.28 -10.64
N PHE A 72 7.22 7.73 -9.48
CA PHE A 72 6.02 7.23 -8.83
C PHE A 72 5.09 8.38 -8.37
N VAL A 73 4.90 9.38 -9.24
CA VAL A 73 3.98 10.50 -8.98
C VAL A 73 2.59 10.15 -9.49
N PHE A 74 1.58 10.24 -8.61
CA PHE A 74 0.16 10.10 -8.92
C PHE A 74 -0.59 11.24 -8.26
N ASP A 75 -0.65 12.38 -8.91
CA ASP A 75 -1.24 13.59 -8.36
C ASP A 75 -1.86 14.50 -9.45
N GLY A 76 -2.36 15.64 -9.05
CA GLY A 76 -2.99 16.61 -9.93
C GLY A 76 -2.03 17.38 -10.87
N SER A 77 -0.71 17.21 -10.70
CA SER A 77 0.29 17.92 -11.54
C SER A 77 0.35 17.40 -12.98
N GLY A 78 -0.11 16.17 -13.21
CA GLY A 78 0.05 15.51 -14.51
C GLY A 78 1.50 15.16 -14.84
N PHE A 79 2.34 14.93 -13.82
CA PHE A 79 3.74 14.55 -13.98
C PHE A 79 3.87 13.29 -14.85
N ASP A 80 4.79 13.35 -15.81
CA ASP A 80 5.12 12.22 -16.67
C ASP A 80 6.20 11.35 -15.98
N ASN A 81 5.79 10.21 -15.44
CA ASN A 81 6.70 9.31 -14.72
C ASN A 81 7.87 8.78 -15.56
N THR A 82 7.80 8.85 -16.91
CA THR A 82 8.96 8.51 -17.75
C THR A 82 10.10 9.55 -17.65
N LYS A 83 9.83 10.69 -17.04
CA LYS A 83 10.79 11.75 -16.71
C LYS A 83 11.26 11.68 -15.24
N GLY A 84 10.91 10.62 -14.54
CA GLY A 84 11.38 10.36 -13.18
C GLY A 84 12.90 10.23 -13.10
N GLY A 85 13.44 10.33 -11.91
CA GLY A 85 14.86 10.37 -11.63
C GLY A 85 15.25 11.66 -10.89
N GLY A 86 16.52 11.91 -10.80
CA GLY A 86 17.05 13.01 -9.99
C GLY A 86 17.34 12.57 -8.56
N LYS A 87 17.43 13.51 -7.64
CA LYS A 87 17.78 13.22 -6.24
C LYS A 87 16.55 12.94 -5.40
N ASP A 88 16.60 11.87 -4.59
CA ASP A 88 15.60 11.62 -3.56
C ASP A 88 15.76 12.58 -2.36
N MET A 89 14.95 12.39 -1.31
CA MET A 89 14.95 13.28 -0.14
C MET A 89 16.28 13.25 0.65
N PHE A 90 17.12 12.24 0.48
CA PHE A 90 18.45 12.14 1.09
C PHE A 90 19.58 12.57 0.14
N GLY A 91 19.23 13.00 -1.08
CA GLY A 91 20.18 13.44 -2.09
C GLY A 91 20.80 12.33 -2.93
N ILE A 92 20.31 11.09 -2.80
CA ILE A 92 20.75 9.95 -3.61
C ILE A 92 20.16 10.08 -5.02
N PRO A 93 21.00 9.99 -6.07
CA PRO A 93 20.54 10.13 -7.44
C PRO A 93 19.87 8.85 -7.94
N TRP A 94 18.78 9.03 -8.66
CA TRP A 94 17.99 7.99 -9.33
C TRP A 94 17.93 8.26 -10.82
N VAL A 95 17.85 7.21 -11.63
CA VAL A 95 17.71 7.28 -13.09
C VAL A 95 16.53 6.44 -13.55
N TYR A 96 15.75 6.98 -14.47
CA TYR A 96 14.63 6.23 -15.06
C TYR A 96 15.14 5.14 -15.99
N VAL A 97 14.64 3.92 -15.82
CA VAL A 97 15.02 2.74 -16.60
C VAL A 97 13.81 2.25 -17.42
N PRO A 98 13.73 2.57 -18.71
CA PRO A 98 12.55 2.27 -19.54
C PRO A 98 12.14 0.80 -19.55
N VAL A 99 13.11 -0.11 -19.57
CA VAL A 99 12.85 -1.57 -19.57
C VAL A 99 12.23 -2.05 -18.24
N ALA A 100 12.53 -1.37 -17.14
CA ALA A 100 11.93 -1.66 -15.82
C ALA A 100 10.59 -0.93 -15.61
N GLY A 101 10.31 0.10 -16.43
CA GLY A 101 9.12 0.93 -16.27
C GLY A 101 9.14 1.82 -15.02
N GLY A 102 10.31 2.08 -14.43
CA GLY A 102 10.51 2.85 -13.20
C GLY A 102 11.95 3.32 -13.06
N SER A 103 12.25 4.02 -11.97
CA SER A 103 13.61 4.45 -11.68
C SER A 103 14.33 3.45 -10.78
N MET A 104 15.66 3.45 -10.86
CA MET A 104 16.55 2.77 -9.95
C MET A 104 17.66 3.74 -9.52
N GLU A 105 18.35 3.44 -8.45
CA GLU A 105 19.50 4.19 -8.02
C GLU A 105 20.53 4.28 -9.16
N ASP A 106 21.19 5.45 -9.28
CA ASP A 106 22.22 5.63 -10.29
C ASP A 106 23.44 4.74 -9.97
N PRO A 107 23.74 3.72 -10.79
CA PRO A 107 24.86 2.81 -10.49
C PRO A 107 26.22 3.51 -10.43
N ALA A 108 26.34 4.71 -11.02
CA ALA A 108 27.56 5.49 -11.01
C ALA A 108 27.80 6.24 -9.70
N TYR A 109 26.76 6.38 -8.86
CA TYR A 109 26.89 7.13 -7.61
C TYR A 109 27.62 6.36 -6.52
N GLY A 110 27.43 5.03 -6.47
CA GLY A 110 27.83 4.22 -5.34
C GLY A 110 26.95 4.48 -4.09
N HIS A 111 27.24 3.73 -3.03
CA HIS A 111 26.48 3.90 -1.78
C HIS A 111 27.30 4.75 -0.81
N PRO A 112 26.71 5.80 -0.21
CA PRO A 112 27.49 6.75 0.60
C PRO A 112 27.94 6.19 1.96
N LEU A 113 27.25 5.16 2.49
CA LEU A 113 27.48 4.62 3.83
C LEU A 113 28.12 3.22 3.72
N GLU A 114 29.37 3.07 4.12
CA GLU A 114 30.06 1.78 4.13
C GLU A 114 29.84 1.03 5.47
N ASP A 115 29.87 1.75 6.59
CA ASP A 115 29.65 1.26 7.93
C ASP A 115 28.52 2.05 8.59
N ALA A 116 27.57 1.37 9.22
CA ALA A 116 26.43 2.03 9.84
C ALA A 116 26.84 2.97 10.99
N ASN A 117 28.00 2.76 11.62
CA ASN A 117 28.50 3.64 12.67
C ASN A 117 28.80 5.07 12.19
N ASP A 118 29.01 5.26 10.89
CA ASP A 118 29.32 6.57 10.30
C ASP A 118 28.06 7.35 9.84
N TRP A 119 26.86 6.83 10.11
CA TRP A 119 25.63 7.38 9.54
C TRP A 119 25.39 8.87 9.87
N GLU A 120 25.77 9.35 11.05
CA GLU A 120 25.55 10.74 11.46
C GLU A 120 26.40 11.73 10.63
N GLU A 121 27.58 11.30 10.23
CA GLU A 121 28.49 12.12 9.42
C GLU A 121 28.10 12.09 7.94
N VAL A 122 27.64 10.93 7.46
CA VAL A 122 27.42 10.64 6.03
C VAL A 122 26.00 11.01 5.59
N ILE A 123 24.96 10.61 6.33
CA ILE A 123 23.58 10.77 5.90
C ILE A 123 23.05 12.16 6.23
N LYS A 124 22.58 12.86 5.19
CA LYS A 124 22.02 14.22 5.32
C LYS A 124 20.49 14.12 5.30
N PHE A 125 19.89 14.39 6.46
CA PHE A 125 18.44 14.42 6.59
C PHE A 125 17.87 15.68 5.96
N PRO A 126 16.73 15.60 5.25
CA PRO A 126 16.08 16.75 4.64
C PRO A 126 15.45 17.65 5.69
N ASN A 127 15.34 18.95 5.36
CA ASN A 127 14.43 19.85 6.04
C ASN A 127 13.09 19.87 5.27
N ILE A 128 12.11 19.10 5.75
CA ILE A 128 10.81 18.99 5.08
C ILE A 128 9.95 20.25 5.12
N ASP A 129 10.27 21.20 5.99
CA ASP A 129 9.57 22.50 6.05
C ASP A 129 9.92 23.40 4.85
N GLU A 130 11.00 23.11 4.14
CA GLU A 130 11.39 23.80 2.91
C GLU A 130 10.66 23.28 1.66
N TRP A 131 9.94 22.16 1.76
CA TRP A 131 9.18 21.64 0.63
C TRP A 131 7.90 22.45 0.39
N ASP A 132 7.54 22.65 -0.88
CA ASP A 132 6.36 23.45 -1.25
C ASP A 132 5.04 22.70 -1.01
N TRP A 133 4.74 22.40 0.26
CA TRP A 133 3.49 21.77 0.66
C TRP A 133 2.25 22.57 0.26
N ALA A 134 2.30 23.89 0.39
CA ALA A 134 1.18 24.76 0.04
C ALA A 134 0.90 24.76 -1.46
N GLY A 135 1.92 24.84 -2.30
CA GLY A 135 1.80 24.72 -3.75
C GLY A 135 1.29 23.33 -4.16
N SER A 136 1.80 22.28 -3.52
CA SER A 136 1.31 20.91 -3.74
C SER A 136 -0.17 20.76 -3.34
N ARG A 137 -0.59 21.34 -2.22
CA ARG A 137 -2.00 21.38 -1.80
C ARG A 137 -2.88 22.01 -2.87
N GLU A 138 -2.50 23.15 -3.41
CA GLU A 138 -3.30 23.86 -4.42
C GLU A 138 -3.41 23.08 -5.73
N ILE A 139 -2.32 22.48 -6.20
CA ILE A 139 -2.30 21.60 -7.39
C ILE A 139 -3.24 20.40 -7.20
N ASN A 140 -3.30 19.84 -6.01
CA ASN A 140 -4.03 18.62 -5.73
C ASN A 140 -5.48 18.81 -5.25
N LYS A 141 -5.92 20.03 -5.05
CA LYS A 141 -7.26 20.33 -4.52
C LYS A 141 -8.40 19.73 -5.35
N GLU A 142 -8.35 19.86 -6.67
CA GLU A 142 -9.35 19.26 -7.56
C GLU A 142 -9.19 17.74 -7.65
N PHE A 143 -7.95 17.26 -7.76
CA PHE A 143 -7.63 15.83 -7.83
C PHE A 143 -8.16 15.06 -6.61
N LEU A 144 -8.02 15.62 -5.41
CA LEU A 144 -8.48 15.03 -4.15
C LEU A 144 -9.95 15.32 -3.82
N SER A 145 -10.67 16.09 -4.62
CA SER A 145 -12.07 16.49 -4.35
C SER A 145 -13.09 15.36 -4.52
N THR A 146 -12.63 14.10 -4.62
CA THR A 146 -13.51 12.93 -4.74
C THR A 146 -14.29 12.67 -3.45
N LYS A 147 -15.59 12.36 -3.59
CA LYS A 147 -16.44 11.93 -2.46
C LYS A 147 -16.68 10.43 -2.45
N ASP A 148 -16.44 9.77 -3.57
CA ASP A 148 -16.87 8.39 -3.80
C ASP A 148 -15.73 7.39 -3.70
N LYS A 149 -14.46 7.86 -3.72
CA LYS A 149 -13.28 7.01 -3.71
C LYS A 149 -12.50 7.11 -2.41
N TRP A 150 -12.01 5.98 -1.95
CA TRP A 150 -11.01 5.87 -0.90
C TRP A 150 -9.68 6.43 -1.39
N VAL A 151 -9.14 7.44 -0.73
CA VAL A 151 -7.87 8.05 -1.10
C VAL A 151 -6.74 7.32 -0.39
N LEU A 152 -6.03 6.48 -1.15
CA LEU A 152 -4.84 5.76 -0.70
C LEU A 152 -3.59 6.52 -1.14
N SER A 153 -2.84 7.07 -0.18
CA SER A 153 -1.59 7.74 -0.51
C SER A 153 -0.39 6.83 -0.30
N TYR A 154 0.45 6.75 -1.32
CA TYR A 154 1.79 6.17 -1.24
C TYR A 154 2.72 7.22 -0.64
N MET A 155 2.80 7.22 0.69
CA MET A 155 3.57 8.20 1.44
C MET A 155 5.07 7.97 1.32
N LEU A 156 5.48 6.71 1.45
CA LEU A 156 6.88 6.29 1.35
C LEU A 156 6.99 5.13 0.36
N ASN A 157 7.85 5.31 -0.61
CA ASN A 157 8.25 4.28 -1.57
C ASN A 157 9.70 3.87 -1.25
N GLY A 158 9.86 2.97 -0.28
CA GLY A 158 11.13 2.56 0.31
C GLY A 158 11.35 3.16 1.71
N ALA A 159 11.00 2.36 2.74
CA ALA A 159 11.12 2.77 4.14
C ALA A 159 12.45 2.31 4.75
N TRP A 160 12.45 1.47 5.78
CA TRP A 160 13.67 1.17 6.56
C TRP A 160 14.71 0.35 5.81
N PHE A 161 14.35 -0.84 5.34
CA PHE A 161 15.32 -1.73 4.70
C PHE A 161 15.69 -1.27 3.30
N GLU A 162 14.72 -0.87 2.48
CA GLU A 162 15.00 -0.31 1.17
C GLU A 162 15.78 1.00 1.27
N ARG A 163 15.50 1.82 2.28
CA ARG A 163 16.27 3.02 2.54
C ARG A 163 17.71 2.68 2.94
N LEU A 164 17.90 1.65 3.73
CA LEU A 164 19.22 1.18 4.09
C LEU A 164 19.97 0.66 2.85
N ILE A 165 19.28 -0.03 1.94
CA ILE A 165 19.87 -0.43 0.64
C ILE A 165 20.38 0.81 -0.12
N SER A 166 19.56 1.87 -0.18
CA SER A 166 19.97 3.11 -0.85
C SER A 166 21.22 3.75 -0.22
N PHE A 167 21.43 3.58 1.08
CA PHE A 167 22.58 4.10 1.79
C PHE A 167 23.83 3.22 1.67
N MET A 168 23.69 1.89 1.77
CA MET A 168 24.79 0.95 1.98
C MET A 168 24.97 -0.07 0.84
N GLY A 169 24.02 -0.16 -0.10
CA GLY A 169 23.89 -1.30 -1.02
C GLY A 169 23.29 -2.52 -0.34
N PHE A 170 22.79 -3.45 -1.15
CA PHE A 170 22.01 -4.59 -0.66
C PHE A 170 22.79 -5.49 0.30
N GLU A 171 24.02 -5.85 -0.06
CA GLU A 171 24.85 -6.78 0.71
C GLU A 171 25.19 -6.22 2.09
N ASN A 172 25.71 -4.99 2.14
CA ASN A 172 26.05 -4.33 3.40
C ASN A 172 24.80 -4.07 4.24
N ALA A 173 23.67 -3.65 3.64
CA ALA A 173 22.41 -3.44 4.35
C ALA A 173 21.90 -4.72 5.03
N ALA A 174 21.96 -5.86 4.32
CA ALA A 174 21.54 -7.15 4.87
C ALA A 174 22.46 -7.63 5.99
N MET A 175 23.78 -7.43 5.84
CA MET A 175 24.77 -7.80 6.85
C MET A 175 24.68 -6.93 8.10
N ALA A 176 24.50 -5.62 7.94
CA ALA A 176 24.40 -4.69 9.06
C ALA A 176 23.20 -4.98 9.99
N LEU A 177 22.11 -5.59 9.48
CA LEU A 177 21.00 -6.02 10.34
C LEU A 177 21.36 -7.10 11.36
N ILE A 178 22.41 -7.88 11.11
CA ILE A 178 22.85 -9.00 11.95
C ILE A 178 24.23 -8.82 12.55
N ASP A 179 24.91 -7.74 12.21
CA ASP A 179 26.25 -7.40 12.72
C ASP A 179 26.12 -6.68 14.07
N GLU A 180 26.48 -7.35 15.16
CA GLU A 180 26.38 -6.83 16.52
C GLU A 180 27.15 -5.51 16.70
N ASP A 181 28.21 -5.29 15.95
CA ASP A 181 29.03 -4.06 16.03
C ASP A 181 28.32 -2.86 15.35
N GLN A 182 27.31 -3.09 14.50
CA GLN A 182 26.59 -2.04 13.77
C GLN A 182 25.12 -1.86 14.22
N GLN A 183 24.56 -2.82 14.95
CA GLN A 183 23.12 -2.81 15.29
C GLN A 183 22.70 -1.58 16.08
N ASP A 184 23.48 -1.10 17.03
CA ASP A 184 23.12 0.09 17.83
C ASP A 184 23.07 1.34 16.96
N ALA A 185 24.01 1.49 16.02
CA ALA A 185 24.04 2.59 15.06
C ALA A 185 22.84 2.52 14.10
N LEU A 186 22.50 1.32 13.62
CA LEU A 186 21.29 1.10 12.79
C LEU A 186 20.00 1.43 13.55
N LYS A 187 19.89 1.01 14.81
CA LYS A 187 18.74 1.35 15.65
C LYS A 187 18.60 2.87 15.79
N ALA A 188 19.69 3.60 15.97
CA ALA A 188 19.69 5.06 16.02
C ALA A 188 19.30 5.69 14.68
N LEU A 189 19.84 5.19 13.56
CA LEU A 189 19.47 5.63 12.22
C LEU A 189 17.99 5.40 11.93
N PHE A 190 17.45 4.21 12.23
CA PHE A 190 16.04 3.88 12.05
C PHE A 190 15.13 4.74 12.93
N ALA A 191 15.54 5.04 14.18
CA ALA A 191 14.80 5.95 15.05
C ALA A 191 14.70 7.35 14.45
N LYS A 192 15.81 7.89 13.92
CA LYS A 192 15.84 9.20 13.28
C LYS A 192 15.04 9.24 11.98
N THR A 193 15.17 8.20 11.17
CA THR A 193 14.39 8.06 9.92
C THR A 193 12.89 7.97 10.21
N THR A 194 12.51 7.19 11.23
CA THR A 194 11.10 7.08 11.66
C THR A 194 10.55 8.42 12.13
N LYS A 195 11.35 9.22 12.87
CA LYS A 195 10.95 10.58 13.24
C LYS A 195 10.65 11.45 12.02
N LEU A 196 11.51 11.40 10.99
CA LEU A 196 11.27 12.09 9.72
C LEU A 196 9.96 11.62 9.06
N TYR A 197 9.71 10.31 9.06
CA TYR A 197 8.46 9.76 8.49
C TYR A 197 7.22 10.22 9.25
N MET A 198 7.30 10.31 10.59
CA MET A 198 6.23 10.86 11.42
C MET A 198 5.99 12.34 11.13
N ASP A 199 7.04 13.13 10.89
CA ASP A 199 6.92 14.54 10.51
C ASP A 199 6.26 14.69 9.12
N ILE A 200 6.53 13.78 8.18
CA ILE A 200 5.81 13.72 6.90
C ILE A 200 4.33 13.38 7.10
N VAL A 201 3.98 12.46 8.02
CA VAL A 201 2.57 12.18 8.37
C VAL A 201 1.88 13.44 8.91
N ASP A 202 2.57 14.25 9.72
CA ASP A 202 2.03 15.53 10.21
C ASP A 202 1.74 16.49 9.05
N LYS A 203 2.62 16.55 8.04
CA LYS A 203 2.36 17.34 6.82
C LYS A 203 1.16 16.82 6.03
N TYR A 204 0.98 15.49 5.95
CA TYR A 204 -0.22 14.92 5.33
C TYR A 204 -1.49 15.34 6.07
N ALA A 205 -1.50 15.31 7.39
CA ALA A 205 -2.64 15.73 8.19
C ALA A 205 -2.98 17.23 8.02
N GLU A 206 -1.95 18.05 7.82
CA GLU A 206 -2.10 19.49 7.61
C GLU A 206 -2.57 19.83 6.19
N TYR A 207 -1.96 19.23 5.16
CA TYR A 207 -2.14 19.66 3.77
C TYR A 207 -3.07 18.77 2.94
N PHE A 208 -3.26 17.48 3.30
CA PHE A 208 -4.06 16.53 2.54
C PHE A 208 -5.10 15.78 3.40
N PRO A 209 -6.01 16.52 4.07
CA PRO A 209 -6.99 15.91 4.98
C PRO A 209 -8.02 14.99 4.27
N GLU A 210 -8.07 14.98 2.93
CA GLU A 210 -8.91 14.07 2.14
C GLU A 210 -8.34 12.65 2.04
N VAL A 211 -7.06 12.45 2.38
CA VAL A 211 -6.41 11.14 2.39
C VAL A 211 -7.04 10.27 3.50
N ASP A 212 -7.35 9.03 3.16
CA ASP A 212 -7.95 8.08 4.09
C ASP A 212 -6.93 7.09 4.66
N ALA A 213 -5.95 6.69 3.83
CA ALA A 213 -4.91 5.73 4.21
C ALA A 213 -3.54 6.14 3.70
N LEU A 214 -2.52 5.87 4.51
CA LEU A 214 -1.12 6.05 4.16
C LEU A 214 -0.48 4.68 3.93
N ASN A 215 -0.06 4.43 2.70
CA ASN A 215 0.69 3.25 2.33
C ASN A 215 2.20 3.51 2.49
N VAL A 216 2.85 2.59 3.17
CA VAL A 216 4.31 2.55 3.31
C VAL A 216 4.83 1.31 2.61
N HIS A 217 5.81 1.51 1.76
CA HIS A 217 6.45 0.47 0.99
C HIS A 217 7.85 0.19 1.56
N ASP A 218 8.14 -1.08 1.82
CA ASP A 218 9.48 -1.54 2.24
C ASP A 218 9.68 -2.99 1.78
N ASP A 219 10.53 -3.20 0.80
CA ASP A 219 10.72 -4.51 0.17
C ASP A 219 11.62 -5.42 0.99
N TRP A 220 11.06 -6.54 1.46
CA TRP A 220 11.73 -7.49 2.35
C TRP A 220 12.06 -8.83 1.70
N GLY A 221 11.78 -8.99 0.42
CA GLY A 221 11.96 -10.28 -0.20
C GLY A 221 12.27 -10.26 -1.70
N SER A 222 12.93 -11.31 -2.12
CA SER A 222 13.09 -11.68 -3.53
C SER A 222 11.84 -12.43 -4.04
N GLN A 223 11.87 -12.85 -5.31
CA GLN A 223 10.83 -13.71 -5.87
C GLN A 223 10.72 -15.08 -5.16
N LYS A 224 11.74 -15.49 -4.39
CA LYS A 224 11.85 -16.84 -3.81
C LYS A 224 11.79 -16.87 -2.29
N SER A 225 12.32 -15.84 -1.62
CA SER A 225 12.48 -15.85 -0.16
C SER A 225 12.65 -14.44 0.38
N PRO A 226 12.35 -14.21 1.68
CA PRO A 226 12.73 -12.99 2.39
C PRO A 226 14.25 -12.79 2.41
N PHE A 227 14.68 -11.55 2.55
CA PHE A 227 16.10 -11.16 2.59
C PHE A 227 16.75 -11.39 3.96
N PHE A 228 15.97 -11.38 5.02
CA PHE A 228 16.45 -11.54 6.41
C PHE A 228 15.46 -12.38 7.23
N SER A 229 15.87 -12.82 8.42
CA SER A 229 15.08 -13.67 9.29
C SER A 229 13.89 -12.93 9.93
N GLN A 230 12.92 -13.70 10.46
CA GLN A 230 11.83 -13.14 11.27
C GLN A 230 12.37 -12.44 12.52
N ASP A 231 13.37 -13.02 13.18
CA ASP A 231 13.95 -12.46 14.41
C ASP A 231 14.64 -11.13 14.13
N ALA A 232 15.42 -11.04 13.03
CA ALA A 232 16.03 -9.77 12.60
C ALA A 232 14.97 -8.71 12.29
N ALA A 233 13.87 -9.08 11.61
CA ALA A 233 12.75 -8.16 11.37
C ALA A 233 12.15 -7.66 12.69
N MET A 234 11.85 -8.57 13.62
CA MET A 234 11.22 -8.26 14.91
C MET A 234 12.10 -7.37 15.79
N GLU A 235 13.40 -7.59 15.77
CA GLU A 235 14.35 -6.81 16.58
C GLU A 235 14.66 -5.46 15.95
N MET A 236 14.98 -5.45 14.65
CA MET A 236 15.62 -4.30 14.03
C MET A 236 14.65 -3.34 13.35
N ILE A 237 13.48 -3.79 12.88
CA ILE A 237 12.58 -2.96 12.06
C ILE A 237 11.21 -2.77 12.74
N VAL A 238 10.61 -3.82 13.27
CA VAL A 238 9.26 -3.79 13.85
C VAL A 238 9.04 -2.71 14.90
N PRO A 239 9.99 -2.40 15.83
CA PRO A 239 9.80 -1.33 16.80
C PRO A 239 9.56 0.05 16.15
N TYR A 240 10.18 0.30 15.02
CA TYR A 240 10.07 1.54 14.27
C TYR A 240 8.80 1.57 13.41
N MET A 241 8.41 0.43 12.82
CA MET A 241 7.10 0.28 12.19
C MET A 241 5.98 0.63 13.18
N LYS A 242 6.06 0.08 14.39
CA LYS A 242 5.04 0.29 15.43
C LYS A 242 4.91 1.77 15.80
N GLN A 243 6.03 2.48 15.96
CA GLN A 243 6.03 3.92 16.22
C GLN A 243 5.34 4.69 15.09
N LEU A 244 5.68 4.38 13.83
CA LEU A 244 5.09 5.05 12.68
C LEU A 244 3.60 4.75 12.54
N THR A 245 3.18 3.47 12.65
CA THR A 245 1.77 3.09 12.51
C THR A 245 0.90 3.67 13.61
N ASP A 246 1.41 3.74 14.86
CA ASP A 246 0.70 4.40 15.96
C ASP A 246 0.53 5.91 15.68
N HIS A 247 1.56 6.55 15.11
CA HIS A 247 1.47 7.96 14.74
C HIS A 247 0.48 8.18 13.59
N ILE A 248 0.53 7.36 12.52
CA ILE A 248 -0.43 7.40 11.41
C ILE A 248 -1.87 7.32 11.94
N LYS A 249 -2.15 6.34 12.79
CA LYS A 249 -3.48 6.14 13.38
C LYS A 249 -3.88 7.27 14.32
N SER A 250 -2.94 7.88 15.05
CA SER A 250 -3.21 9.03 15.90
C SER A 250 -3.67 10.27 15.13
N LYS A 251 -3.32 10.35 13.83
CA LYS A 251 -3.76 11.43 12.93
C LYS A 251 -5.06 11.10 12.19
N GLY A 252 -5.65 9.93 12.44
CA GLY A 252 -6.91 9.49 11.84
C GLY A 252 -6.76 8.79 10.48
N PHE A 253 -5.54 8.49 10.04
CA PHE A 253 -5.29 7.72 8.83
C PHE A 253 -5.23 6.23 9.11
N ILE A 254 -5.55 5.42 8.11
CA ILE A 254 -5.31 3.98 8.12
C ILE A 254 -3.86 3.70 7.75
N ALA A 255 -3.22 2.79 8.48
CA ALA A 255 -1.86 2.33 8.21
C ALA A 255 -1.89 1.11 7.25
N ASP A 256 -1.60 1.35 5.97
CA ASP A 256 -1.56 0.33 4.92
C ASP A 256 -0.11 0.03 4.52
N MET A 257 0.19 -1.23 4.19
CA MET A 257 1.55 -1.66 3.84
C MET A 257 1.58 -2.39 2.51
N HIS A 258 2.67 -2.15 1.76
CA HIS A 258 3.12 -3.00 0.68
C HIS A 258 4.57 -3.43 0.89
N SER A 259 4.88 -4.68 0.53
CA SER A 259 6.24 -5.21 0.48
C SER A 259 6.32 -6.17 -0.70
N CYS A 260 7.25 -5.90 -1.61
CA CYS A 260 7.52 -6.80 -2.72
C CYS A 260 8.22 -8.08 -2.25
N GLY A 261 8.12 -9.12 -3.08
CA GLY A 261 8.77 -10.39 -2.87
C GLY A 261 7.93 -11.43 -2.13
N HIS A 262 8.54 -12.59 -1.94
CA HIS A 262 7.94 -13.72 -1.23
C HIS A 262 8.11 -13.54 0.28
N ASN A 263 7.14 -12.85 0.91
CA ASN A 263 7.17 -12.45 2.32
C ASN A 263 6.11 -13.14 3.19
N PHE A 264 5.54 -14.26 2.73
CA PHE A 264 4.53 -15.01 3.47
C PHE A 264 4.91 -15.21 4.95
N SER A 265 6.15 -15.61 5.21
CA SER A 265 6.67 -15.87 6.56
C SER A 265 6.99 -14.61 7.37
N ARG A 266 6.70 -13.41 6.86
CA ARG A 266 6.91 -12.11 7.56
C ARG A 266 5.62 -11.47 8.05
N ILE A 267 4.47 -12.12 7.83
CA ILE A 267 3.15 -11.58 8.20
C ILE A 267 3.06 -11.22 9.69
N GLU A 268 3.65 -12.02 10.57
CA GLU A 268 3.62 -11.75 12.02
C GLU A 268 4.40 -10.48 12.38
N ALA A 269 5.48 -10.16 11.64
CA ALA A 269 6.20 -8.90 11.80
C ALA A 269 5.34 -7.70 11.35
N TYR A 270 4.58 -7.84 10.27
CA TYR A 270 3.66 -6.79 9.83
C TYR A 270 2.55 -6.55 10.83
N ILE A 271 1.96 -7.61 11.38
CA ILE A 271 0.95 -7.52 12.45
C ILE A 271 1.53 -6.86 13.70
N ALA A 272 2.72 -7.28 14.14
CA ALA A 272 3.41 -6.70 15.29
C ALA A 272 3.80 -5.23 15.07
N GLY A 273 4.15 -4.86 13.82
CA GLY A 273 4.38 -3.50 13.38
C GLY A 273 3.14 -2.62 13.36
N GLY A 274 1.95 -3.19 13.60
CA GLY A 274 0.69 -2.45 13.75
C GLY A 274 0.00 -2.04 12.44
N TRP A 275 0.37 -2.66 11.32
CA TRP A 275 -0.27 -2.44 10.03
C TRP A 275 -1.71 -2.99 10.05
N GLU A 276 -2.65 -2.24 9.46
CA GLU A 276 -4.06 -2.61 9.41
C GLU A 276 -4.40 -3.40 8.15
N SER A 277 -3.61 -3.22 7.08
CA SER A 277 -3.74 -4.00 5.84
C SER A 277 -2.39 -4.23 5.18
N TRP A 278 -2.32 -5.33 4.44
CA TRP A 278 -1.20 -5.69 3.59
C TRP A 278 -1.68 -6.13 2.20
N THR A 279 -1.02 -5.58 1.17
CA THR A 279 -1.22 -6.00 -0.21
C THR A 279 0.01 -6.81 -0.66
N PRO A 280 -0.02 -8.16 -0.53
CA PRO A 280 1.10 -9.01 -0.93
C PRO A 280 1.20 -9.11 -2.45
N GLN A 281 2.41 -9.39 -2.95
CA GLN A 281 2.60 -9.75 -4.36
C GLN A 281 2.12 -11.19 -4.66
N PRO A 282 1.79 -11.50 -5.94
CA PRO A 282 1.13 -12.75 -6.35
C PRO A 282 1.90 -14.05 -6.08
N MET A 283 3.21 -13.99 -5.77
CA MET A 283 3.97 -15.19 -5.38
C MET A 283 3.68 -15.64 -3.95
N ASN A 284 3.01 -14.83 -3.16
CA ASN A 284 2.52 -15.22 -1.84
C ASN A 284 1.17 -15.93 -1.98
N ASP A 285 0.95 -16.97 -1.20
CA ASP A 285 -0.35 -17.64 -1.12
C ASP A 285 -1.34 -16.76 -0.34
N THR A 286 -1.99 -15.85 -1.06
CA THR A 286 -2.89 -14.85 -0.46
C THR A 286 -4.15 -15.47 0.13
N GLU A 287 -4.61 -16.58 -0.41
CA GLU A 287 -5.72 -17.37 0.12
C GLU A 287 -5.38 -17.92 1.52
N LYS A 288 -4.22 -18.55 1.63
CA LYS A 288 -3.72 -19.09 2.90
C LYS A 288 -3.47 -17.97 3.92
N LEU A 289 -2.88 -16.84 3.50
CA LEU A 289 -2.71 -15.66 4.35
C LEU A 289 -4.05 -15.19 4.93
N PHE A 290 -5.08 -15.07 4.11
CA PHE A 290 -6.42 -14.71 4.57
C PHE A 290 -6.98 -15.75 5.54
N GLN A 291 -6.87 -17.05 5.25
CA GLN A 291 -7.39 -18.09 6.11
C GLN A 291 -6.71 -18.13 7.49
N GLU A 292 -5.42 -17.83 7.56
CA GLU A 292 -4.64 -17.88 8.81
C GLU A 292 -4.67 -16.57 9.60
N TYR A 293 -4.71 -15.41 8.90
CA TYR A 293 -4.47 -14.09 9.54
C TYR A 293 -5.53 -13.02 9.24
N GLY A 294 -6.58 -13.34 8.48
CA GLY A 294 -7.61 -12.35 8.09
C GLY A 294 -8.41 -11.75 9.25
N ASP A 295 -8.30 -12.33 10.46
CA ASP A 295 -8.84 -11.78 11.72
C ASP A 295 -7.90 -10.77 12.39
N LYS A 296 -6.63 -10.68 11.96
CA LYS A 296 -5.61 -9.82 12.56
C LYS A 296 -5.15 -8.68 11.67
N ILE A 297 -5.19 -8.90 10.37
CA ILE A 297 -4.78 -7.92 9.35
C ILE A 297 -5.61 -8.11 8.07
N ILE A 298 -6.02 -7.03 7.44
CA ILE A 298 -6.77 -7.10 6.18
C ILE A 298 -5.82 -7.49 5.06
N ILE A 299 -6.08 -8.64 4.42
CA ILE A 299 -5.28 -9.15 3.29
C ILE A 299 -5.96 -8.77 1.97
N THR A 300 -5.17 -8.30 1.00
CA THR A 300 -5.64 -8.24 -0.39
C THR A 300 -5.42 -9.61 -1.03
N VAL A 301 -6.50 -10.35 -1.26
CA VAL A 301 -6.47 -11.65 -1.95
C VAL A 301 -6.37 -11.41 -3.45
N ASP A 302 -5.36 -11.96 -4.09
CA ASP A 302 -5.14 -11.86 -5.53
C ASP A 302 -5.72 -13.08 -6.25
N LEU A 303 -6.94 -12.91 -6.76
CA LEU A 303 -7.68 -14.01 -7.37
C LEU A 303 -7.36 -14.14 -8.85
N LYS A 304 -6.70 -15.24 -9.22
CA LYS A 304 -6.37 -15.58 -10.60
C LYS A 304 -7.44 -16.51 -11.20
N LEU A 305 -8.27 -15.93 -12.07
CA LEU A 305 -9.30 -16.66 -12.80
C LEU A 305 -8.97 -16.66 -14.30
N PRO A 306 -9.28 -17.75 -15.04
CA PRO A 306 -9.17 -17.77 -16.49
C PRO A 306 -10.07 -16.70 -17.14
N LEU A 307 -9.55 -15.96 -18.13
CA LEU A 307 -10.30 -14.91 -18.81
C LEU A 307 -11.32 -15.45 -19.82
N ASP A 308 -11.21 -16.72 -20.20
CA ASP A 308 -12.10 -17.41 -21.13
C ASP A 308 -13.30 -18.10 -20.46
N MET A 309 -13.51 -17.84 -19.16
CA MET A 309 -14.66 -18.33 -18.43
C MET A 309 -15.96 -17.75 -19.00
N THR A 310 -16.98 -18.62 -19.15
CA THR A 310 -18.34 -18.17 -19.45
C THR A 310 -18.92 -17.36 -18.29
N ASP A 311 -19.92 -16.56 -18.54
CA ASP A 311 -20.63 -15.79 -17.50
C ASP A 311 -21.19 -16.68 -16.37
N GLU A 312 -21.64 -17.89 -16.68
CA GLU A 312 -22.13 -18.85 -15.68
C GLU A 312 -20.96 -19.35 -14.79
N GLN A 313 -19.84 -19.72 -15.38
CA GLN A 313 -18.64 -20.12 -14.65
C GLN A 313 -18.10 -18.97 -13.76
N GLN A 314 -18.13 -17.73 -14.25
CA GLN A 314 -17.74 -16.56 -13.48
C GLN A 314 -18.67 -16.37 -12.26
N ARG A 315 -20.01 -16.50 -12.43
CA ARG A 315 -20.95 -16.41 -11.32
C ARG A 315 -20.77 -17.51 -10.30
N ASP A 316 -20.53 -18.73 -10.74
CA ASP A 316 -20.31 -19.86 -9.81
C ASP A 316 -18.98 -19.72 -9.04
N ALA A 317 -17.94 -19.22 -9.70
CA ALA A 317 -16.68 -18.88 -9.03
C ALA A 317 -16.87 -17.81 -7.95
N ALA A 318 -17.65 -16.76 -8.23
CA ALA A 318 -17.96 -15.71 -7.26
C ALA A 318 -18.74 -16.22 -6.05
N LYS A 319 -19.75 -17.06 -6.25
CA LYS A 319 -20.51 -17.69 -5.15
C LYS A 319 -19.59 -18.52 -4.26
N LYS A 320 -18.78 -19.39 -4.87
CA LYS A 320 -17.80 -20.21 -4.13
C LYS A 320 -16.81 -19.36 -3.36
N PHE A 321 -16.34 -18.27 -3.96
CA PHE A 321 -15.43 -17.34 -3.28
C PHE A 321 -16.09 -16.73 -2.03
N VAL A 322 -17.32 -16.25 -2.15
CA VAL A 322 -18.05 -15.67 -1.01
C VAL A 322 -18.31 -16.70 0.08
N GLU A 323 -18.71 -17.93 -0.27
CA GLU A 323 -18.91 -19.03 0.69
C GLU A 323 -17.68 -19.34 1.54
N THR A 324 -16.48 -19.15 0.97
CA THR A 324 -15.20 -19.45 1.65
C THR A 324 -14.54 -18.23 2.29
N HIS A 325 -14.94 -17.00 1.92
CA HIS A 325 -14.25 -15.78 2.35
C HIS A 325 -15.13 -14.80 3.16
N CYS A 326 -16.45 -14.86 3.09
CA CYS A 326 -17.29 -14.11 4.02
C CYS A 326 -17.38 -14.87 5.35
N ILE A 327 -16.34 -14.72 6.17
CA ILE A 327 -16.20 -15.38 7.46
C ILE A 327 -16.34 -14.31 8.55
N PRO A 328 -17.23 -14.46 9.55
CA PRO A 328 -17.33 -13.52 10.66
C PRO A 328 -15.98 -13.28 11.35
N GLY A 329 -15.64 -12.01 11.55
CA GLY A 329 -14.39 -11.61 12.17
C GLY A 329 -13.16 -11.59 11.26
N LYS A 330 -13.28 -12.02 9.98
CA LYS A 330 -12.21 -11.89 8.99
C LYS A 330 -12.52 -10.86 7.93
N LYS A 331 -11.49 -10.13 7.48
CA LYS A 331 -11.63 -9.02 6.54
C LYS A 331 -10.65 -9.15 5.39
N LEU A 332 -11.10 -8.81 4.19
CA LEU A 332 -10.26 -8.84 2.99
C LEU A 332 -10.64 -7.75 2.00
N LYS A 333 -9.70 -7.47 1.11
CA LYS A 333 -9.90 -6.85 -0.20
C LYS A 333 -9.63 -7.91 -1.26
N VAL A 334 -10.19 -7.80 -2.46
CA VAL A 334 -9.89 -8.74 -3.54
C VAL A 334 -9.39 -8.00 -4.77
N THR A 335 -8.37 -8.53 -5.41
CA THR A 335 -7.95 -8.14 -6.75
C THR A 335 -8.36 -9.23 -7.74
N VAL A 336 -9.06 -8.83 -8.78
CA VAL A 336 -9.52 -9.71 -9.87
C VAL A 336 -9.41 -8.95 -11.19
N ASP A 337 -9.28 -9.69 -12.30
CA ASP A 337 -9.22 -9.06 -13.62
C ASP A 337 -10.55 -8.36 -13.96
N THR A 338 -10.45 -7.12 -14.42
CA THR A 338 -11.60 -6.25 -14.69
C THR A 338 -12.43 -6.67 -15.91
N HIS A 339 -11.95 -7.63 -16.73
CA HIS A 339 -12.71 -8.19 -17.86
C HIS A 339 -13.75 -9.24 -17.39
N LEU A 340 -13.65 -9.73 -16.15
CA LEU A 340 -14.57 -10.70 -15.57
C LEU A 340 -15.83 -10.01 -14.98
N ALA A 341 -16.63 -9.40 -15.84
CA ALA A 341 -17.77 -8.58 -15.44
C ALA A 341 -18.87 -9.35 -14.69
N ALA A 342 -19.14 -10.59 -15.07
CA ALA A 342 -20.15 -11.42 -14.41
C ALA A 342 -19.67 -11.86 -13.02
N PHE A 343 -18.37 -12.10 -12.85
CA PHE A 343 -17.76 -12.35 -11.54
C PHE A 343 -17.90 -11.14 -10.62
N GLU A 344 -17.53 -9.95 -11.08
CA GLU A 344 -17.60 -8.71 -10.30
C GLU A 344 -19.01 -8.44 -9.76
N LYS A 345 -20.02 -8.57 -10.62
CA LYS A 345 -21.44 -8.38 -10.25
C LYS A 345 -21.92 -9.41 -9.23
N GLU A 346 -21.59 -10.68 -9.47
CA GLU A 346 -22.02 -11.76 -8.59
C GLU A 346 -21.28 -11.71 -7.25
N LEU A 347 -19.98 -11.38 -7.23
CA LEU A 347 -19.22 -11.16 -6.01
C LEU A 347 -19.89 -10.10 -5.12
N TYR A 348 -20.24 -8.96 -5.74
CA TYR A 348 -20.96 -7.90 -5.05
C TYR A 348 -22.27 -8.43 -4.45
N LYS A 349 -23.14 -9.03 -5.27
CA LYS A 349 -24.46 -9.55 -4.86
C LYS A 349 -24.33 -10.54 -3.72
N GLN A 350 -23.49 -11.54 -3.86
CA GLN A 350 -23.37 -12.61 -2.87
C GLN A 350 -22.74 -12.11 -1.56
N SER A 351 -21.71 -11.25 -1.61
CA SER A 351 -21.13 -10.67 -0.40
C SER A 351 -22.10 -9.74 0.33
N ARG A 352 -22.94 -8.96 -0.40
CA ARG A 352 -24.03 -8.17 0.20
C ARG A 352 -25.01 -9.05 0.97
N LEU A 353 -25.44 -10.16 0.36
CA LEU A 353 -26.38 -11.09 0.99
C LEU A 353 -25.74 -11.79 2.20
N ALA A 354 -24.47 -12.20 2.09
CA ALA A 354 -23.76 -12.86 3.18
C ALA A 354 -23.63 -11.92 4.40
N TYR A 355 -23.17 -10.69 4.20
CA TYR A 355 -22.98 -9.73 5.30
C TYR A 355 -24.31 -9.24 5.92
N LEU A 356 -25.42 -9.28 5.21
CA LEU A 356 -26.75 -9.03 5.81
C LEU A 356 -27.15 -10.11 6.82
N SER A 357 -26.55 -11.30 6.73
CA SER A 357 -26.84 -12.43 7.64
C SER A 357 -25.98 -12.42 8.90
N PHE A 358 -24.94 -11.58 8.98
CA PHE A 358 -24.07 -11.38 10.15
C PHE A 358 -24.70 -10.34 11.11
#